data_8b3afd9674aabe1311d36f607aaf636f
#
_entry.id   8b3afd9674aabe1311d36f607aaf636f
#
_cell.length_a   1.000
_cell.length_b   1.000
_cell.length_c   1.000
_cell.angle_alpha   90.00
_cell.angle_beta   90.00
_cell.angle_gamma   90.00
#
_symmetry.space_group_name_H-M   'P 1'
#
loop_
_entity.id
_entity.type
_entity.pdbx_description
1 polymer ?
#
loop_
_entity_poly.entity_id
_entity_poly.type
_entity_poly.pdbx_seq_one_letter_code
_entity_poly.pdbx_strand_id
1 'polypeptide(L)'
;MSVFSAKLIVWNPTELSRSEEIDVLVDTGASYSWVSSSRLAGLGVRPTRRLIFRTIEGRTIERELAPVFVRVDGYTGGDTVVLAEPDDNEVLGAHTLESLGITADPVKKVLVPTVGLALLADAASSIPMREIEFTRGQGT
;
A
#
# COMPACT_ATOMS: atom_id res chain seq x y z
N MET A 1 8.82 5.23 -18.17
CA MET A 1 8.55 5.42 -16.74
C MET A 1 9.84 5.64 -15.99
N SER A 2 9.92 6.70 -15.22
CA SER A 2 11.09 6.95 -14.38
C SER A 2 11.03 6.08 -13.15
N VAL A 3 12.15 5.45 -12.81
CA VAL A 3 12.25 4.59 -11.65
C VAL A 3 13.36 5.15 -10.76
N PHE A 4 13.11 5.20 -9.47
CA PHE A 4 14.11 5.61 -8.48
C PHE A 4 13.91 4.80 -7.21
N SER A 5 14.91 4.79 -6.35
CA SER A 5 14.88 4.01 -5.11
C SER A 5 14.30 4.80 -3.96
N ALA A 6 13.66 4.09 -3.06
CA ALA A 6 13.18 4.63 -1.80
C ALA A 6 13.42 3.62 -0.70
N LYS A 7 13.42 4.09 0.54
CA LYS A 7 13.51 3.20 1.70
C LYS A 7 12.10 2.91 2.20
N LEU A 8 11.82 1.63 2.35
CA LEU A 8 10.56 1.14 2.89
C LEU A 8 10.84 0.44 4.21
N ILE A 9 10.17 0.87 5.26
CA ILE A 9 10.23 0.19 6.55
C ILE A 9 8.93 -0.58 6.71
N VAL A 10 9.02 -1.85 7.12
CA VAL A 10 7.88 -2.75 7.23
C VAL A 10 7.84 -3.33 8.64
N TRP A 11 6.65 -3.37 9.24
CA TRP A 11 6.39 -3.98 10.54
C TRP A 11 5.29 -5.02 10.43
N ASN A 12 5.39 -6.00 11.32
CA ASN A 12 4.24 -6.85 11.64
C ASN A 12 3.23 -6.01 12.43
N PRO A 13 1.97 -5.91 12.00
CA PRO A 13 0.97 -5.10 12.72
C PRO A 13 0.74 -5.54 14.16
N THR A 14 1.03 -6.79 14.48
CA THR A 14 0.82 -7.32 15.83
C THR A 14 2.08 -7.29 16.68
N GLU A 15 3.23 -6.87 16.12
CA GLU A 15 4.49 -6.80 16.85
C GLU A 15 5.32 -5.64 16.34
N LEU A 16 5.04 -4.44 16.87
CA LEU A 16 5.65 -3.21 16.37
C LEU A 16 7.09 -2.99 16.80
N SER A 17 7.61 -3.84 17.69
CA SER A 17 9.00 -3.74 18.16
C SER A 17 10.01 -4.19 17.10
N ARG A 18 9.57 -4.88 16.07
CA ARG A 18 10.43 -5.44 15.04
C ARG A 18 10.06 -4.86 13.68
N SER A 19 11.06 -4.37 12.99
CA SER A 19 10.90 -3.82 11.65
C SER A 19 12.04 -4.27 10.74
N GLU A 20 11.82 -4.10 9.47
CA GLU A 20 12.82 -4.37 8.44
C GLU A 20 12.86 -3.15 7.53
N GLU A 21 14.05 -2.60 7.29
CA GLU A 21 14.25 -1.51 6.35
C GLU A 21 14.83 -2.07 5.06
N ILE A 22 14.21 -1.76 3.96
CA ILE A 22 14.63 -2.27 2.65
C ILE A 22 14.68 -1.16 1.61
N ASP A 23 15.61 -1.30 0.68
CA ASP A 23 15.67 -0.42 -0.49
C ASP A 23 14.79 -1.04 -1.57
N VAL A 24 13.87 -0.25 -2.10
CA VAL A 24 12.93 -0.71 -3.12
C VAL A 24 12.93 0.27 -4.29
N LEU A 25 12.58 -0.23 -5.46
CA LEU A 25 12.34 0.63 -6.61
C LEU A 25 10.92 1.16 -6.54
N VAL A 26 10.76 2.46 -6.75
CA VAL A 26 9.43 3.06 -6.86
C VAL A 26 8.90 2.77 -8.25
N ASP A 27 7.82 2.01 -8.33
CA ASP A 27 7.22 1.60 -9.60
C ASP A 27 5.71 1.78 -9.53
N THR A 28 5.23 2.91 -10.04
CA THR A 28 3.81 3.24 -10.03
C THR A 28 2.99 2.37 -11.00
N GLY A 29 3.66 1.62 -11.86
CA GLY A 29 3.02 0.62 -12.72
C GLY A 29 2.65 -0.65 -11.96
N ALA A 30 3.25 -0.89 -10.80
CA ALA A 30 2.87 -1.99 -9.92
C ALA A 30 1.70 -1.56 -9.05
N SER A 31 0.64 -2.37 -9.00
CA SER A 31 -0.54 -2.05 -8.18
C SER A 31 -0.23 -2.11 -6.69
N TYR A 32 0.52 -3.12 -6.27
CA TYR A 32 0.89 -3.33 -4.88
C TYR A 32 2.41 -3.22 -4.73
N SER A 33 2.85 -2.96 -3.51
CA SER A 33 4.25 -3.16 -3.16
C SER A 33 4.55 -4.65 -3.00
N TRP A 34 5.75 -5.05 -3.38
CA TRP A 34 6.22 -6.43 -3.31
C TRP A 34 7.41 -6.47 -2.36
N VAL A 35 7.29 -7.28 -1.32
CA VAL A 35 8.31 -7.43 -0.26
C VAL A 35 8.64 -8.91 -0.14
N SER A 36 9.92 -9.23 -0.02
CA SER A 36 10.40 -10.60 0.08
C SER A 36 9.62 -11.40 1.13
N SER A 37 9.14 -12.56 0.73
CA SER A 37 8.40 -13.45 1.63
C SER A 37 9.26 -13.88 2.81
N SER A 38 10.57 -14.08 2.61
CA SER A 38 11.47 -14.48 3.70
C SER A 38 11.67 -13.35 4.71
N ARG A 39 11.73 -12.09 4.27
CA ARG A 39 11.79 -10.94 5.18
C ARG A 39 10.52 -10.85 6.02
N LEU A 40 9.37 -10.99 5.38
CA LEU A 40 8.08 -10.90 6.06
C LEU A 40 7.91 -12.06 7.06
N ALA A 41 8.31 -13.27 6.67
CA ALA A 41 8.29 -14.41 7.59
C ALA A 41 9.18 -14.16 8.81
N GLY A 42 10.34 -13.55 8.61
CA GLY A 42 11.23 -13.17 9.70
C GLY A 42 10.62 -12.19 10.67
N LEU A 43 9.67 -11.37 10.23
CA LEU A 43 8.91 -10.45 11.07
C LEU A 43 7.66 -11.09 11.67
N GLY A 44 7.37 -12.35 11.35
CA GLY A 44 6.16 -13.02 11.80
C GLY A 44 4.91 -12.64 11.03
N VAL A 45 5.07 -11.98 9.90
CA VAL A 45 3.93 -11.60 9.04
C VAL A 45 3.44 -12.84 8.31
N ARG A 46 2.14 -13.08 8.36
CA ARG A 46 1.51 -14.23 7.74
C ARG A 46 0.58 -13.79 6.62
N PRO A 47 0.55 -14.53 5.49
CA PRO A 47 -0.36 -14.20 4.41
C PRO A 47 -1.81 -14.43 4.84
N THR A 48 -2.71 -13.60 4.32
CA THR A 48 -4.13 -13.68 4.64
C THR A 48 -4.98 -14.05 3.44
N ARG A 49 -4.46 -13.88 2.22
CA ARG A 49 -5.17 -14.29 1.01
C ARG A 49 -4.19 -14.37 -0.17
N ARG A 50 -4.70 -14.84 -1.29
CA ARG A 50 -3.93 -14.96 -2.53
C ARG A 50 -4.58 -14.11 -3.61
N LEU A 51 -3.79 -13.70 -4.59
CA LEU A 51 -4.26 -12.89 -5.71
C LEU A 51 -3.54 -13.33 -6.99
N ILE A 52 -4.27 -13.31 -8.08
CA ILE A 52 -3.72 -13.61 -9.40
C ILE A 52 -3.29 -12.30 -10.04
N PHE A 53 -2.06 -12.27 -10.54
CA PHE A 53 -1.49 -11.14 -11.26
C PHE A 53 -1.24 -11.53 -12.70
N ARG A 54 -1.40 -10.56 -13.60
CA ARG A 54 -1.03 -10.74 -15.00
C ARG A 54 0.27 -10.01 -15.25
N THR A 55 1.25 -10.71 -15.81
CA THR A 55 2.53 -10.10 -16.18
C THR A 55 2.40 -9.33 -17.49
N ILE A 56 3.41 -8.51 -17.80
CA ILE A 56 3.45 -7.75 -19.06
C ILE A 56 3.39 -8.70 -20.27
N GLU A 57 3.99 -9.88 -20.15
CA GLU A 57 3.99 -10.89 -21.22
C GLU A 57 2.63 -11.60 -21.35
N GLY A 58 1.66 -11.27 -20.51
CA GLY A 58 0.33 -11.87 -20.54
C GLY A 58 0.21 -13.16 -19.75
N ARG A 59 1.26 -13.58 -19.05
CA ARG A 59 1.25 -14.76 -18.19
C ARG A 59 0.52 -14.42 -16.89
N THR A 60 -0.13 -15.41 -16.29
CA THR A 60 -0.71 -15.24 -14.96
C THR A 60 0.16 -15.91 -13.93
N ILE A 61 0.31 -15.26 -12.79
CA ILE A 61 1.02 -15.80 -11.63
C ILE A 61 0.16 -15.57 -10.39
N GLU A 62 0.36 -16.39 -9.39
CA GLU A 62 -0.38 -16.27 -8.13
C GLU A 62 0.60 -15.97 -7.01
N ARG A 63 0.25 -15.00 -6.17
CA ARG A 63 1.06 -14.61 -5.01
C ARG A 63 0.18 -14.42 -3.80
N GLU A 64 0.78 -14.56 -2.64
CA GLU A 64 0.12 -14.30 -1.37
C GLU A 64 0.22 -12.84 -0.99
N LEU A 65 -0.78 -12.36 -0.26
CA LEU A 65 -0.86 -10.99 0.25
C LEU A 65 -0.92 -11.03 1.76
N ALA A 66 -0.38 -9.99 2.40
CA ALA A 66 -0.41 -9.86 3.85
C ALA A 66 -0.56 -8.41 4.28
N PRO A 67 -1.27 -8.17 5.40
CA PRO A 67 -1.33 -6.84 6.00
C PRO A 67 -0.03 -6.53 6.76
N VAL A 68 0.42 -5.30 6.63
CA VAL A 68 1.62 -4.80 7.29
C VAL A 68 1.42 -3.34 7.69
N PHE A 69 2.27 -2.83 8.57
CA PHE A 69 2.48 -1.39 8.67
C PHE A 69 3.73 -1.03 7.89
N VAL A 70 3.69 0.13 7.25
CA VAL A 70 4.79 0.60 6.41
C VAL A 70 5.11 2.06 6.73
N ARG A 71 6.37 2.42 6.49
CA ARG A 71 6.80 3.82 6.51
C ARG A 71 7.64 4.10 5.29
N VAL A 72 7.33 5.19 4.63
CA VAL A 72 8.10 5.69 3.49
C VAL A 72 8.22 7.20 3.69
N ASP A 73 9.44 7.71 3.71
CA ASP A 73 9.69 9.17 3.75
C ASP A 73 9.02 9.86 4.94
N GLY A 74 8.93 9.16 6.07
CA GLY A 74 8.28 9.69 7.27
C GLY A 74 6.77 9.49 7.33
N TYR A 75 6.14 9.05 6.25
CA TYR A 75 4.71 8.74 6.22
C TYR A 75 4.50 7.29 6.64
N THR A 76 3.67 7.08 7.64
CA THR A 76 3.42 5.74 8.22
C THR A 76 1.94 5.41 8.12
N GLY A 77 1.63 4.16 7.79
CA GLY A 77 0.26 3.70 7.73
C GLY A 77 0.15 2.20 7.52
N GLY A 78 -1.07 1.70 7.56
CA GLY A 78 -1.36 0.31 7.23
C GLY A 78 -1.39 0.10 5.73
N ASP A 79 -1.05 -1.11 5.32
CA ASP A 79 -1.01 -1.46 3.90
C ASP A 79 -1.15 -2.96 3.72
N THR A 80 -1.43 -3.37 2.48
CA THR A 80 -1.39 -4.76 2.06
C THR A 80 -0.29 -4.90 1.03
N VAL A 81 0.61 -5.84 1.23
CA VAL A 81 1.74 -6.07 0.32
C VAL A 81 1.71 -7.48 -0.23
N VAL A 82 2.36 -7.67 -1.36
CA VAL A 82 2.56 -8.98 -1.99
C VAL A 82 3.81 -9.62 -1.40
N LEU A 83 3.72 -10.89 -1.06
CA LEU A 83 4.88 -11.67 -0.64
C LEU A 83 5.65 -12.07 -1.89
N ALA A 84 6.77 -11.39 -2.12
CA ALA A 84 7.61 -11.62 -3.29
C ALA A 84 8.39 -12.92 -3.13
N GLU A 85 8.41 -13.73 -4.20
CA GLU A 85 9.22 -14.94 -4.26
C GLU A 85 10.65 -14.57 -4.67
N PRO A 86 11.62 -15.51 -4.53
CA PRO A 86 13.03 -15.16 -4.74
C PRO A 86 13.36 -14.51 -6.09
N ASP A 87 12.64 -14.87 -7.14
CA ASP A 87 12.89 -14.30 -8.47
C ASP A 87 12.10 -13.03 -8.75
N ASP A 88 11.25 -12.60 -7.81
CA ASP A 88 10.48 -11.39 -7.97
C ASP A 88 11.29 -10.18 -7.50
N ASN A 89 10.97 -9.02 -8.06
CA ASN A 89 11.57 -7.76 -7.62
C ASN A 89 10.82 -7.21 -6.42
N GLU A 90 11.55 -6.58 -5.51
CA GLU A 90 10.94 -5.81 -4.42
C GLU A 90 10.71 -4.39 -4.92
N VAL A 91 9.45 -3.94 -4.91
CA VAL A 91 9.06 -2.64 -5.45
C VAL A 91 8.07 -1.94 -4.53
N LEU A 92 8.05 -0.63 -4.63
CA LEU A 92 7.07 0.23 -3.97
C LEU A 92 6.02 0.59 -5.01
N GLY A 93 4.80 0.08 -4.81
CA GLY A 93 3.73 0.21 -5.78
C GLY A 93 2.70 1.28 -5.44
N ALA A 94 1.71 1.42 -6.31
CA ALA A 94 0.70 2.47 -6.22
C ALA A 94 -0.16 2.39 -4.96
N HIS A 95 -0.55 1.18 -4.57
CA HIS A 95 -1.41 0.99 -3.40
C HIS A 95 -0.77 1.55 -2.11
N THR A 96 0.53 1.32 -1.93
CA THR A 96 1.26 1.85 -0.78
C THR A 96 1.30 3.37 -0.82
N LEU A 97 1.59 3.96 -1.97
CA LEU A 97 1.63 5.42 -2.11
C LEU A 97 0.26 6.03 -1.80
N GLU A 98 -0.80 5.47 -2.32
CA GLU A 98 -2.16 5.93 -2.05
C GLU A 98 -2.51 5.79 -0.57
N SER A 99 -2.15 4.67 0.03
CA SER A 99 -2.40 4.40 1.46
C SER A 99 -1.71 5.44 2.34
N LEU A 100 -0.53 5.90 1.95
CA LEU A 100 0.24 6.89 2.72
C LEU A 100 -0.04 8.33 2.31
N GLY A 101 -0.83 8.55 1.27
CA GLY A 101 -1.16 9.89 0.78
C GLY A 101 0.01 10.60 0.11
N ILE A 102 0.85 9.84 -0.57
CA ILE A 102 1.99 10.37 -1.31
C ILE A 102 1.97 9.89 -2.76
N THR A 103 2.71 10.57 -3.60
CA THR A 103 2.85 10.19 -5.00
C THR A 103 4.29 10.41 -5.45
N ALA A 104 4.64 9.82 -6.58
CA ALA A 104 5.96 9.97 -7.17
C ALA A 104 6.00 11.16 -8.11
N ASP A 105 7.00 12.02 -7.95
CA ASP A 105 7.33 13.04 -8.94
C ASP A 105 8.42 12.43 -9.84
N PRO A 106 8.08 12.05 -11.08
CA PRO A 106 9.03 11.34 -11.93
C PRO A 106 10.14 12.24 -12.47
N VAL A 107 9.94 13.55 -12.45
CA VAL A 107 10.95 14.50 -12.94
C VAL A 107 12.01 14.71 -11.89
N LYS A 108 11.60 15.02 -10.66
CA LYS A 108 12.53 15.23 -9.54
C LYS A 108 12.99 13.92 -8.91
N LYS A 109 12.33 12.82 -9.21
CA LYS A 109 12.61 11.50 -8.65
C LYS A 109 12.54 11.49 -7.13
N VAL A 110 11.48 12.08 -6.61
CA VAL A 110 11.18 12.13 -5.19
C VAL A 110 9.72 11.83 -4.95
N LEU A 111 9.40 11.50 -3.70
CA LEU A 111 8.02 11.30 -3.27
C LEU A 111 7.51 12.61 -2.67
N VAL A 112 6.28 12.97 -3.00
CA VAL A 112 5.66 14.20 -2.55
C VAL A 112 4.27 13.91 -2.02
N PRO A 113 3.75 14.72 -1.07
CA PRO A 113 2.40 14.53 -0.57
C PRO A 113 1.36 14.79 -1.65
N THR A 114 0.24 14.05 -1.59
CA THR A 114 -0.90 14.28 -2.45
C THR A 114 -1.97 15.06 -1.71
N VAL A 115 -2.88 15.68 -2.48
CA VAL A 115 -4.09 16.28 -1.94
C VAL A 115 -5.22 15.28 -2.17
N GLY A 116 -5.83 14.82 -1.08
CA GLY A 116 -6.95 13.93 -1.15
C GLY A 116 -8.20 14.64 -1.65
N LEU A 117 -9.01 13.92 -2.41
CA LEU A 117 -10.31 14.41 -2.83
C LEU A 117 -11.35 13.91 -1.84
N ALA A 118 -12.19 14.83 -1.36
CA ALA A 118 -13.29 14.49 -0.47
C ALA A 118 -14.59 14.89 -1.14
N LEU A 119 -15.55 13.97 -1.13
CA LEU A 119 -16.91 14.27 -1.57
C LEU A 119 -17.71 14.55 -0.32
N LEU A 120 -17.97 15.84 -0.07
CA LEU A 120 -18.73 16.27 1.09
C LEU A 120 -20.14 16.65 0.67
N ALA A 121 -21.10 16.30 1.51
CA ALA A 121 -22.46 16.80 1.37
C ALA A 121 -22.49 18.23 1.89
N ASP A 122 -22.79 19.18 1.01
CA ASP A 122 -22.98 20.57 1.41
C ASP A 122 -24.47 20.85 1.70
N ALA A 123 -24.77 22.09 2.06
CA ALA A 123 -26.14 22.48 2.39
C ALA A 123 -27.08 22.34 1.19
N ALA A 124 -26.57 22.39 -0.02
CA ALA A 124 -27.34 22.25 -1.24
C ALA A 124 -27.44 20.79 -1.70
N SER A 125 -26.55 19.92 -1.24
CA SER A 125 -26.68 18.52 -1.54
C SER A 125 -27.78 17.96 -0.63
N SER A 126 -28.62 17.18 -1.17
CA SER A 126 -29.84 16.82 -0.48
C SER A 126 -29.78 15.48 0.23
N ILE A 127 -28.66 15.15 0.84
CA ILE A 127 -28.66 13.99 1.73
C ILE A 127 -29.33 14.39 3.03
N PRO A 128 -30.51 13.83 3.35
CA PRO A 128 -31.22 14.21 4.56
C PRO A 128 -30.42 13.79 5.80
N MET A 129 -30.47 14.64 6.84
CA MET A 129 -29.83 14.31 8.11
C MET A 129 -30.33 12.98 8.69
N ARG A 130 -31.61 12.68 8.45
CA ARG A 130 -32.18 11.41 8.89
C ARG A 130 -31.43 10.22 8.32
N GLU A 131 -31.06 10.26 7.04
CA GLU A 131 -30.33 9.17 6.42
C GLU A 131 -28.92 9.05 6.98
N ILE A 132 -28.28 10.18 7.26
CA ILE A 132 -26.96 10.20 7.84
C ILE A 132 -26.99 9.58 9.24
N GLU A 133 -27.97 9.96 10.04
CA GLU A 133 -28.12 9.42 11.40
C GLU A 133 -28.41 7.92 11.37
N PHE A 134 -29.27 7.48 10.45
CA PHE A 134 -29.60 6.06 10.32
C PHE A 134 -28.36 5.25 9.95
N THR A 135 -27.59 5.70 8.99
CA THR A 135 -26.36 5.01 8.56
C THR A 135 -25.37 4.93 9.72
N ARG A 136 -25.23 6.02 10.47
CA ARG A 136 -24.33 6.08 11.62
C ARG A 136 -24.77 5.11 12.71
N GLY A 137 -26.07 5.06 12.96
CA GLY A 137 -26.64 4.13 13.96
C GLY A 137 -26.40 2.67 13.58
N GLN A 138 -26.43 2.35 12.30
CA GLN A 138 -26.15 0.99 11.85
C GLN A 138 -24.66 0.66 11.88
N GLY A 139 -23.81 1.64 11.83
CA GLY A 139 -22.36 1.44 11.89
C GLY A 139 -21.84 1.12 13.28
N THR A 140 -22.69 1.19 14.26
CA THR A 140 -22.34 0.79 15.63
C THR A 140 -22.86 -0.60 15.93
#